data_907b587decbde8b19bfc82ace7aa8d17
#
_entry.id   907b587decbde8b19bfc82ace7aa8d17
#
_cell.length_a   1.000
_cell.length_b   1.000
_cell.length_c   1.000
_cell.angle_alpha   90.00
_cell.angle_beta   90.00
_cell.angle_gamma   90.00
#
_symmetry.space_group_name_H-M   'P 1'
#
loop_
_entity.id
_entity.type
_entity.pdbx_description
1 polymer ?
#
loop_
_entity_poly.entity_id
_entity_poly.type
_entity_poly.pdbx_seq_one_letter_code
_entity_poly.pdbx_strand_id
1 'polypeptide(L)'
;MKIIIKINAFIKKQITDVNTYGIWELFRKFYLLIKFLAVILMDIIAIVPCLIIRLISPWFIIRIARMPAGNFGDFVWQTGLYYCKKKLNIDTPTKKYLDLVYIHYNEKNYNKQIAKMWKRKLNFLPGYLLDPIRRVNTLIPGWKKHIIENLSIIRR
;
A
#
# COMPACT_ATOMS: atom_id res chain seq x y z
N MET A 1 37.10 3.45 2.77
CA MET A 1 37.32 4.84 2.33
C MET A 1 36.12 5.48 1.63
N LYS A 2 35.51 4.90 0.60
CA LYS A 2 34.34 5.47 -0.12
C LYS A 2 33.09 5.73 0.75
N ILE A 3 32.83 4.96 1.79
CA ILE A 3 31.66 5.13 2.68
C ILE A 3 31.82 6.36 3.58
N ILE A 4 33.03 6.57 4.15
CA ILE A 4 33.33 7.73 5.03
C ILE A 4 33.20 9.04 4.25
N ILE A 5 33.65 9.06 2.98
CA ILE A 5 33.53 10.24 2.10
C ILE A 5 32.03 10.56 1.84
N LYS A 6 31.21 9.53 1.61
CA LYS A 6 29.74 9.72 1.41
C LYS A 6 29.05 10.22 2.69
N ILE A 7 29.45 9.72 3.86
CA ILE A 7 28.91 10.17 5.15
C ILE A 7 29.29 11.63 5.42
N ASN A 8 30.55 12.00 5.21
CA ASN A 8 31.00 13.39 5.40
C ASN A 8 30.31 14.35 4.43
N ALA A 9 30.15 13.96 3.16
CA ALA A 9 29.42 14.77 2.18
C ALA A 9 27.93 14.92 2.57
N PHE A 10 27.31 13.86 3.10
CA PHE A 10 25.95 13.90 3.59
C PHE A 10 25.80 14.84 4.81
N ILE A 11 26.69 14.72 5.80
CA ILE A 11 26.69 15.59 7.00
C ILE A 11 26.89 17.05 6.60
N LYS A 12 27.86 17.33 5.72
CA LYS A 12 28.11 18.69 5.23
C LYS A 12 26.90 19.28 4.53
N LYS A 13 26.20 18.50 3.70
CA LYS A 13 24.96 18.91 3.07
C LYS A 13 23.87 19.22 4.12
N GLN A 14 23.71 18.39 5.15
CA GLN A 14 22.74 18.64 6.22
C GLN A 14 23.00 19.94 6.97
N ILE A 15 24.28 20.23 7.29
CA ILE A 15 24.67 21.49 7.95
C ILE A 15 24.40 22.69 7.05
N THR A 16 24.70 22.60 5.77
CA THR A 16 24.44 23.67 4.81
C THR A 16 22.94 23.93 4.67
N ASP A 17 22.10 22.85 4.60
CA ASP A 17 20.66 22.97 4.52
C ASP A 17 20.08 23.69 5.75
N VAL A 18 20.57 23.37 6.96
CA VAL A 18 20.13 24.02 8.20
C VAL A 18 20.55 25.50 8.26
N ASN A 19 21.76 25.82 7.81
CA ASN A 19 22.24 27.21 7.77
C ASN A 19 21.48 28.06 6.73
N THR A 20 21.03 27.43 5.62
CA THR A 20 20.34 28.16 4.54
C THR A 20 18.84 28.30 4.79
N TYR A 21 18.17 27.26 5.31
CA TYR A 21 16.73 27.19 5.48
C TYR A 21 16.26 27.31 6.94
N GLY A 22 17.20 27.45 7.88
CA GLY A 22 16.92 27.65 9.31
C GLY A 22 16.38 26.42 10.02
N ILE A 23 15.91 26.62 11.24
CA ILE A 23 15.46 25.58 12.17
C ILE A 23 14.23 24.78 11.66
N TRP A 24 13.47 25.38 10.75
CA TRP A 24 12.31 24.74 10.10
C TRP A 24 12.67 23.48 9.32
N GLU A 25 13.82 23.47 8.69
CA GLU A 25 14.31 22.32 7.95
C GLU A 25 14.63 21.13 8.86
N LEU A 26 15.11 21.43 10.07
CA LEU A 26 15.36 20.42 11.10
C LEU A 26 14.04 19.78 11.57
N PHE A 27 13.01 20.58 11.83
CA PHE A 27 11.68 20.07 12.19
C PHE A 27 11.07 19.22 11.07
N ARG A 28 11.21 19.65 9.82
CA ARG A 28 10.74 18.88 8.65
C ARG A 28 11.43 17.52 8.56
N LYS A 29 12.76 17.48 8.73
CA LYS A 29 13.54 16.23 8.70
C LYS A 29 13.19 15.32 9.87
N PHE A 30 13.01 15.87 11.06
CA PHE A 30 12.59 15.11 12.24
C PHE A 30 11.18 14.52 12.05
N TYR A 31 10.25 15.28 11.51
CA TYR A 31 8.91 14.79 11.17
C TYR A 31 8.97 13.63 10.15
N LEU A 32 9.81 13.74 9.12
CA LEU A 32 10.01 12.67 8.14
C LEU A 32 10.60 11.42 8.78
N LEU A 33 11.54 11.56 9.72
CA LEU A 33 12.12 10.45 10.47
C LEU A 33 11.07 9.73 11.31
N ILE A 34 10.25 10.49 12.06
CA ILE A 34 9.14 9.91 12.86
C ILE A 34 8.17 9.16 11.94
N LYS A 35 7.79 9.76 10.81
CA LYS A 35 6.92 9.12 9.84
C LYS A 35 7.52 7.82 9.29
N PHE A 36 8.79 7.81 9.00
CA PHE A 36 9.52 6.62 8.54
C PHE A 36 9.53 5.51 9.61
N LEU A 37 9.84 5.85 10.85
CA LEU A 37 9.80 4.91 11.98
C LEU A 37 8.39 4.35 12.21
N ALA A 38 7.36 5.19 12.10
CA ALA A 38 5.97 4.76 12.22
C ALA A 38 5.59 3.75 11.12
N VAL A 39 6.05 3.96 9.88
CA VAL A 39 5.83 3.01 8.78
C VAL A 39 6.50 1.67 9.06
N ILE A 40 7.76 1.66 9.53
CA ILE A 40 8.47 0.43 9.90
C ILE A 40 7.73 -0.31 11.02
N LEU A 41 7.29 0.40 12.04
CA LEU A 41 6.55 -0.19 13.16
C LEU A 41 5.24 -0.85 12.66
N MET A 42 4.52 -0.18 11.77
CA MET A 42 3.31 -0.74 11.16
C MET A 42 3.62 -1.97 10.30
N ASP A 43 4.75 -2.00 9.59
CA ASP A 43 5.17 -3.17 8.82
C ASP A 43 5.54 -4.35 9.72
N ILE A 44 6.19 -4.10 10.87
CA ILE A 44 6.48 -5.15 11.88
C ILE A 44 5.17 -5.73 12.44
N ILE A 45 4.21 -4.87 12.82
CA ILE A 45 2.90 -5.32 13.31
C ILE A 45 2.16 -6.12 12.22
N ALA A 46 2.31 -5.75 10.95
CA ALA A 46 1.67 -6.40 9.81
C ALA A 46 2.21 -7.81 9.52
N ILE A 47 3.35 -8.21 10.09
CA ILE A 47 3.89 -9.57 9.94
C ILE A 47 2.89 -10.60 10.49
N VAL A 48 2.31 -10.35 11.66
CA VAL A 48 1.38 -11.29 12.31
C VAL A 48 0.16 -11.58 11.42
N PRO A 49 -0.64 -10.59 11.00
CA PRO A 49 -1.77 -10.86 10.11
C PRO A 49 -1.33 -11.45 8.75
N CYS A 50 -0.15 -11.09 8.24
CA CYS A 50 0.38 -11.68 7.02
C CYS A 50 0.64 -13.18 7.17
N LEU A 51 1.23 -13.62 8.29
CA LEU A 51 1.45 -15.03 8.59
C LEU A 51 0.13 -15.78 8.77
N ILE A 52 -0.86 -15.17 9.43
CA ILE A 52 -2.20 -15.76 9.59
C ILE A 52 -2.86 -15.98 8.22
N ILE A 53 -2.81 -14.98 7.33
CA ILE A 53 -3.32 -15.09 5.95
C ILE A 53 -2.66 -16.26 5.21
N ARG A 54 -1.36 -16.46 5.42
CA ARG A 54 -0.60 -17.56 4.81
C ARG A 54 -0.97 -18.92 5.41
N LEU A 55 -1.12 -19.01 6.72
CA LEU A 55 -1.49 -20.25 7.40
C LEU A 55 -2.88 -20.74 6.96
N ILE A 56 -3.83 -19.82 6.74
CA ILE A 56 -5.19 -20.13 6.28
C ILE A 56 -5.25 -20.44 4.76
N SER A 57 -4.26 -20.01 4.00
CA SER A 57 -4.23 -20.10 2.52
C SER A 57 -4.52 -21.49 1.92
N PRO A 58 -4.22 -22.63 2.57
CA PRO A 58 -4.61 -23.94 2.06
C PRO A 58 -6.13 -24.13 1.91
N TRP A 59 -6.92 -23.52 2.80
CA TRP A 59 -8.40 -23.66 2.86
C TRP A 59 -9.12 -22.43 2.31
N PHE A 60 -8.58 -21.24 2.58
CA PHE A 60 -9.24 -19.98 2.29
C PHE A 60 -8.24 -18.93 1.83
N ILE A 61 -8.49 -18.32 0.68
CA ILE A 61 -7.57 -17.33 0.10
C ILE A 61 -8.06 -15.91 0.42
N ILE A 62 -7.23 -15.13 1.10
CA ILE A 62 -7.45 -13.69 1.28
C ILE A 62 -6.59 -12.96 0.26
N ARG A 63 -7.24 -12.13 -0.58
CA ARG A 63 -6.55 -11.31 -1.58
C ARG A 63 -6.73 -9.83 -1.26
N ILE A 64 -5.67 -9.07 -1.44
CA ILE A 64 -5.63 -7.64 -1.12
C ILE A 64 -5.38 -6.87 -2.41
N ALA A 65 -6.17 -5.80 -2.62
CA ALA A 65 -6.01 -4.91 -3.75
C ALA A 65 -6.03 -3.45 -3.33
N ARG A 66 -5.11 -2.68 -3.89
CA ARG A 66 -5.14 -1.23 -3.84
C ARG A 66 -5.99 -0.70 -4.97
N MET A 67 -6.95 0.18 -4.64
CA MET A 67 -7.78 0.86 -5.62
C MET A 67 -6.99 2.03 -6.25
N PRO A 68 -7.06 2.20 -7.58
CA PRO A 68 -6.40 3.32 -8.27
C PRO A 68 -7.24 4.61 -8.16
N ALA A 69 -7.43 5.11 -6.93
CA ALA A 69 -8.32 6.23 -6.65
C ALA A 69 -7.74 7.62 -7.01
N GLY A 70 -6.43 7.72 -7.27
CA GLY A 70 -5.76 8.97 -7.62
C GLY A 70 -6.14 9.53 -9.00
N ASN A 71 -6.67 8.70 -9.91
CA ASN A 71 -7.17 9.08 -11.21
C ASN A 71 -8.65 8.65 -11.35
N PHE A 72 -9.52 9.57 -11.70
CA PHE A 72 -10.96 9.32 -11.84
C PHE A 72 -11.26 8.20 -12.84
N GLY A 73 -10.67 8.25 -14.03
CA GLY A 73 -10.87 7.25 -15.07
C GLY A 73 -10.48 5.84 -14.62
N ASP A 74 -9.29 5.71 -14.06
CA ASP A 74 -8.78 4.44 -13.54
C ASP A 74 -9.64 3.91 -12.39
N PHE A 75 -10.09 4.81 -11.52
CA PHE A 75 -10.94 4.44 -10.38
C PHE A 75 -12.29 3.86 -10.79
N VAL A 76 -12.91 4.40 -11.84
CA VAL A 76 -14.16 3.87 -12.39
C VAL A 76 -13.90 2.62 -13.22
N TRP A 77 -13.00 2.72 -14.20
CA TRP A 77 -12.79 1.69 -15.19
C TRP A 77 -12.18 0.40 -14.64
N GLN A 78 -11.03 0.51 -13.98
CA GLN A 78 -10.33 -0.67 -13.49
C GLN A 78 -11.12 -1.37 -12.37
N THR A 79 -11.76 -0.60 -11.49
CA THR A 79 -12.63 -1.16 -10.46
C THR A 79 -13.87 -1.80 -11.03
N GLY A 80 -14.47 -1.17 -12.05
CA GLY A 80 -15.63 -1.72 -12.77
C GLY A 80 -15.28 -3.02 -13.48
N LEU A 81 -14.18 -3.05 -14.21
CA LEU A 81 -13.69 -4.25 -14.88
C LEU A 81 -13.43 -5.40 -13.90
N TYR A 82 -12.77 -5.10 -12.78
CA TYR A 82 -12.56 -6.09 -11.71
C TYR A 82 -13.89 -6.62 -11.17
N TYR A 83 -14.85 -5.73 -10.90
CA TYR A 83 -16.17 -6.15 -10.40
C TYR A 83 -16.93 -7.04 -11.40
N CYS A 84 -16.89 -6.71 -12.69
CA CYS A 84 -17.45 -7.54 -13.75
C CYS A 84 -16.78 -8.91 -13.83
N LYS A 85 -15.45 -8.96 -13.84
CA LYS A 85 -14.69 -10.23 -13.84
C LYS A 85 -15.05 -11.10 -12.64
N LYS A 86 -15.15 -10.49 -11.45
CA LYS A 86 -15.55 -11.19 -10.22
C LYS A 86 -16.95 -11.78 -10.33
N LYS A 87 -17.90 -11.05 -10.92
CA LYS A 87 -19.29 -11.52 -11.14
C LYS A 87 -19.38 -12.67 -12.14
N LEU A 88 -18.50 -12.66 -13.15
CA LEU A 88 -18.42 -13.69 -14.19
C LEU A 88 -17.50 -14.86 -13.80
N ASN A 89 -16.94 -14.85 -12.58
CA ASN A 89 -15.95 -15.82 -12.13
C ASN A 89 -14.69 -15.92 -13.03
N ILE A 90 -14.32 -14.83 -13.71
CA ILE A 90 -13.14 -14.73 -14.54
C ILE A 90 -11.95 -14.34 -13.64
N ASP A 91 -10.81 -15.00 -13.77
CA ASP A 91 -9.58 -14.77 -12.98
C ASP A 91 -9.81 -14.88 -11.45
N THR A 92 -10.79 -15.70 -11.04
CA THR A 92 -11.08 -15.95 -9.63
C THR A 92 -10.46 -17.27 -9.16
N PRO A 93 -10.03 -17.35 -7.90
CA PRO A 93 -9.56 -18.62 -7.36
C PRO A 93 -10.67 -19.70 -7.35
N THR A 94 -10.30 -20.96 -7.56
CA THR A 94 -11.21 -22.11 -7.44
C THR A 94 -11.60 -22.39 -5.98
N LYS A 95 -10.76 -22.00 -5.03
CA LYS A 95 -11.00 -22.13 -3.58
C LYS A 95 -11.87 -20.96 -3.07
N LYS A 96 -12.48 -21.15 -1.90
CA LYS A 96 -13.15 -20.06 -1.18
C LYS A 96 -12.17 -18.90 -0.99
N TYR A 97 -12.61 -17.69 -1.28
CA TYR A 97 -11.75 -16.51 -1.19
C TYR A 97 -12.49 -15.26 -0.70
N LEU A 98 -11.73 -14.34 -0.14
CA LEU A 98 -12.18 -13.02 0.27
C LEU A 98 -11.27 -11.97 -0.35
N ASP A 99 -11.88 -11.04 -1.06
CA ASP A 99 -11.18 -9.89 -1.60
C ASP A 99 -11.37 -8.69 -0.69
N LEU A 100 -10.26 -8.14 -0.22
CA LEU A 100 -10.20 -6.94 0.59
C LEU A 100 -9.60 -5.82 -0.26
N VAL A 101 -10.28 -4.70 -0.33
CA VAL A 101 -9.84 -3.56 -1.13
C VAL A 101 -9.62 -2.33 -0.26
N TYR A 102 -8.69 -1.46 -0.64
CA TYR A 102 -8.44 -0.23 0.08
C TYR A 102 -8.03 0.90 -0.86
N ILE A 103 -8.24 2.13 -0.40
CA ILE A 103 -7.68 3.34 -0.99
C ILE A 103 -6.47 3.71 -0.17
N HIS A 104 -5.35 3.99 -0.82
CA HIS A 104 -4.12 4.36 -0.12
C HIS A 104 -4.31 5.67 0.64
N TYR A 105 -3.82 5.75 1.87
CA TYR A 105 -4.02 6.88 2.78
C TYR A 105 -3.45 8.21 2.27
N ASN A 106 -2.48 8.18 1.34
CA ASN A 106 -1.93 9.38 0.70
C ASN A 106 -2.82 9.90 -0.45
N GLU A 107 -3.78 9.12 -0.95
CA GLU A 107 -4.70 9.54 -1.99
C GLU A 107 -5.84 10.35 -1.38
N LYS A 108 -5.60 11.66 -1.15
CA LYS A 108 -6.59 12.54 -0.52
C LYS A 108 -7.64 13.06 -1.49
N ASN A 109 -7.29 13.21 -2.78
CA ASN A 109 -8.11 13.85 -3.81
C ASN A 109 -8.82 12.84 -4.69
N TYR A 110 -9.60 11.93 -4.10
CA TYR A 110 -10.40 10.98 -4.87
C TYR A 110 -11.90 11.34 -4.79
N ASN A 111 -12.67 10.88 -5.77
CA ASN A 111 -14.11 11.10 -5.81
C ASN A 111 -14.81 10.28 -4.71
N LYS A 112 -15.33 10.99 -3.69
CA LYS A 112 -15.97 10.38 -2.51
C LYS A 112 -17.30 9.65 -2.87
N GLN A 113 -18.02 10.12 -3.88
CA GLN A 113 -19.29 9.49 -4.30
C GLN A 113 -19.02 8.12 -4.94
N ILE A 114 -18.02 8.04 -5.83
CA ILE A 114 -17.62 6.78 -6.44
C ILE A 114 -17.08 5.81 -5.36
N ALA A 115 -16.27 6.31 -4.43
CA ALA A 115 -15.81 5.49 -3.32
C ALA A 115 -16.97 4.95 -2.47
N LYS A 116 -18.01 5.76 -2.21
CA LYS A 116 -19.23 5.32 -1.50
C LYS A 116 -19.99 4.25 -2.28
N MET A 117 -20.07 4.39 -3.60
CA MET A 117 -20.69 3.39 -4.48
C MET A 117 -19.93 2.04 -4.40
N TRP A 118 -18.61 2.06 -4.53
CA TRP A 118 -17.79 0.85 -4.47
C TRP A 118 -17.78 0.20 -3.08
N LYS A 119 -17.80 0.99 -2.00
CA LYS A 119 -17.90 0.47 -0.61
C LYS A 119 -19.16 -0.37 -0.36
N ARG A 120 -20.24 -0.15 -1.13
CA ARG A 120 -21.46 -0.97 -1.04
C ARG A 120 -21.34 -2.31 -1.77
N LYS A 121 -20.37 -2.47 -2.65
CA LYS A 121 -20.22 -3.64 -3.56
C LYS A 121 -18.97 -4.46 -3.25
N LEU A 122 -17.99 -3.87 -2.61
CA LEU A 122 -16.68 -4.47 -2.33
C LEU A 122 -16.35 -4.35 -0.84
N ASN A 123 -15.54 -5.27 -0.32
CA ASN A 123 -15.13 -5.28 1.08
C ASN A 123 -13.98 -4.29 1.28
N PHE A 124 -14.33 -3.09 1.66
CA PHE A 124 -13.36 -2.02 1.95
C PHE A 124 -12.85 -2.09 3.38
N LEU A 125 -11.54 -2.02 3.52
CA LEU A 125 -10.87 -1.80 4.80
C LEU A 125 -9.97 -0.55 4.72
N PRO A 126 -9.63 0.03 5.88
CA PRO A 126 -8.74 1.19 5.94
C PRO A 126 -7.37 0.91 5.33
N GLY A 127 -6.87 1.86 4.52
CA GLY A 127 -5.57 1.72 3.83
C GLY A 127 -4.38 1.62 4.78
N TYR A 128 -4.46 2.25 5.96
CA TYR A 128 -3.38 2.16 6.96
C TYR A 128 -3.22 0.76 7.55
N LEU A 129 -4.26 -0.10 7.49
CA LEU A 129 -4.19 -1.50 7.90
C LEU A 129 -3.72 -2.41 6.76
N LEU A 130 -4.33 -2.29 5.58
CA LEU A 130 -4.07 -3.21 4.48
C LEU A 130 -2.76 -2.94 3.73
N ASP A 131 -2.31 -1.69 3.67
CA ASP A 131 -1.10 -1.34 2.94
C ASP A 131 0.18 -1.96 3.54
N PRO A 132 0.40 -1.92 4.88
CA PRO A 132 1.51 -2.64 5.51
C PRO A 132 1.44 -4.15 5.26
N ILE A 133 0.25 -4.77 5.41
CA ILE A 133 0.07 -6.22 5.17
C ILE A 133 0.41 -6.56 3.72
N ARG A 134 -0.03 -5.75 2.77
CA ARG A 134 0.29 -5.92 1.35
C ARG A 134 1.79 -5.82 1.10
N ARG A 135 2.49 -4.80 1.67
CA ARG A 135 3.94 -4.64 1.54
C ARG A 135 4.69 -5.85 2.10
N VAL A 136 4.39 -6.24 3.33
CA VAL A 136 5.02 -7.41 3.96
C VAL A 136 4.74 -8.68 3.17
N ASN A 137 3.50 -8.87 2.70
CA ASN A 137 3.15 -10.03 1.90
C ASN A 137 3.97 -10.14 0.61
N THR A 138 4.35 -9.02 -0.03
CA THR A 138 5.17 -9.04 -1.25
C THR A 138 6.60 -9.52 -1.02
N LEU A 139 7.10 -9.47 0.21
CA LEU A 139 8.43 -9.95 0.58
C LEU A 139 8.48 -11.48 0.73
N ILE A 140 7.32 -12.15 0.87
CA ILE A 140 7.24 -13.58 1.11
C ILE A 140 6.96 -14.33 -0.21
N PRO A 141 7.68 -15.41 -0.53
CA PRO A 141 7.42 -16.20 -1.74
C PRO A 141 5.95 -16.64 -1.85
N GLY A 142 5.42 -16.68 -3.09
CA GLY A 142 4.01 -17.04 -3.34
C GLY A 142 3.00 -15.91 -3.07
N TRP A 143 3.43 -14.68 -2.92
CA TRP A 143 2.59 -13.50 -2.68
C TRP A 143 1.53 -13.23 -3.76
N LYS A 144 1.76 -13.66 -5.01
CA LYS A 144 0.82 -13.44 -6.14
C LYS A 144 -0.58 -13.97 -5.88
N LYS A 145 -0.73 -15.06 -5.11
CA LYS A 145 -2.03 -15.61 -4.73
C LYS A 145 -2.87 -14.65 -3.88
N HIS A 146 -2.22 -13.75 -3.17
CA HIS A 146 -2.81 -12.84 -2.19
C HIS A 146 -2.90 -11.39 -2.67
N ILE A 147 -2.59 -11.13 -3.93
CA ILE A 147 -2.68 -9.80 -4.54
C ILE A 147 -3.53 -9.88 -5.79
N ILE A 148 -4.42 -8.89 -5.95
CA ILE A 148 -5.20 -8.72 -7.18
C ILE A 148 -4.44 -7.74 -8.07
N GLU A 149 -3.72 -8.26 -9.07
CA GLU A 149 -2.83 -7.47 -9.93
C GLU A 149 -3.59 -6.47 -10.82
N ASN A 150 -4.79 -6.80 -11.25
CA ASN A 150 -5.57 -5.97 -12.19
C ASN A 150 -6.08 -4.64 -11.61
N LEU A 151 -6.08 -4.47 -10.27
CA LEU A 151 -6.40 -3.20 -9.61
C LEU A 151 -5.14 -2.38 -9.26
N SER A 152 -3.98 -2.96 -9.41
CA SER A 152 -2.71 -2.34 -9.07
C SER A 152 -1.80 -2.23 -10.29
N ILE A 153 -2.30 -1.72 -11.42
CA ILE A 153 -1.38 -1.38 -12.53
C ILE A 153 -0.42 -0.32 -12.00
N ILE A 154 0.68 -0.81 -11.48
CA ILE A 154 1.86 0.00 -11.26
C ILE A 154 2.30 0.42 -12.65
N ARG A 155 2.07 1.66 -13.02
CA ARG A 155 2.77 2.25 -14.15
C ARG A 155 4.26 2.11 -13.83
N ARG A 156 4.92 1.22 -14.53
CA ARG A 156 6.37 1.20 -14.62
C ARG A 156 6.83 2.39 -15.44
#